data_846af4d6fc420b92d960dfd34034322f
#
_entry.id   846af4d6fc420b92d960dfd34034322f
#
_cell.length_a   1.000
_cell.length_b   1.000
_cell.length_c   1.000
_cell.angle_alpha   90.00
_cell.angle_beta   90.00
_cell.angle_gamma   90.00
#
_symmetry.space_group_name_H-M   'P 1'
#
loop_
_entity.id
_entity.type
_entity.pdbx_description
1 polymer ?
#
loop_
_entity_poly.entity_id
_entity_poly.type
_entity_poly.pdbx_seq_one_letter_code
_entity_poly.pdbx_strand_id
1 'polypeptide(L)'
;MRLYCQTFYLYRIVSYRKTEIWKTVDWLTIILYVVLVVAGWFSICGASYEFDNVGLFDPSGRPGSQLMWMGLSVGLIFVLLMLESEFFDVFAYLIYAGFIVLLIATIFLAPNIKGSHSWLVLGPVRLQPAEFAKFATALAVAKLMNTYGFKLTVPKNFIAVLSLIFLPMICILLQQETGSALVYLAFFLMLYREGMSGYILLSGVCAVVFFVTSMKFSDVTVGDTAVGELLVSSLILLITVILIQIERKDTRAIQVILGTAGVACLGGYAASFFMPVDYSLISIGVILLVACYLVFLSVRNWAWHYVLIAVFALGSLAFMYSVDYVFTDILEPHQQIRIKVSLGLEDDPSGDGYNVNQSKIAIGSGGLTGKGFLNGTQTKLKYVPEQDTDFIFCTVGEEQGFIGASAVLLLFGFLILRLIVVAERQSSTFNRVYGYSVASIFFFHLAINIGMVTGLTPVIGIPLPFFSYGGSSLWGFTILLFIFLRLDASRRER
;
A
#
# COMPACT_ATOMS: atom_id res chain seq x y z
N MET A 1 -27.52 -14.91 51.89
CA MET A 1 -26.86 -13.62 52.11
C MET A 1 -25.44 -13.52 51.48
N ARG A 2 -24.59 -14.57 51.55
CA ARG A 2 -23.24 -14.56 50.93
C ARG A 2 -23.23 -14.51 49.37
N LEU A 3 -24.17 -15.15 48.71
CA LEU A 3 -24.29 -15.13 47.24
C LEU A 3 -24.70 -13.73 46.69
N TYR A 4 -25.56 -13.01 47.41
CA TYR A 4 -25.97 -11.66 47.05
C TYR A 4 -24.83 -10.63 47.16
N CYS A 5 -23.95 -10.81 48.16
CA CYS A 5 -22.78 -9.95 48.33
C CYS A 5 -21.73 -10.20 47.23
N GLN A 6 -21.52 -11.45 46.80
CA GLN A 6 -20.58 -11.75 45.70
C GLN A 6 -21.07 -11.24 44.32
N THR A 7 -22.36 -11.32 44.07
CA THR A 7 -22.96 -10.77 42.81
C THR A 7 -22.89 -9.24 42.80
N PHE A 8 -23.12 -8.60 43.96
CA PHE A 8 -23.02 -7.15 44.09
C PHE A 8 -21.57 -6.64 43.98
N TYR A 9 -20.61 -7.41 44.50
CA TYR A 9 -19.17 -7.13 44.36
C TYR A 9 -18.69 -7.31 42.93
N LEU A 10 -19.12 -8.37 42.27
CA LEU A 10 -18.84 -8.60 40.84
C LEU A 10 -19.48 -7.52 39.97
N TYR A 11 -20.70 -7.11 40.24
CA TYR A 11 -21.39 -6.02 39.52
C TYR A 11 -20.69 -4.68 39.75
N ARG A 12 -20.16 -4.42 40.95
CA ARG A 12 -19.42 -3.21 41.25
C ARG A 12 -18.02 -3.20 40.68
N ILE A 13 -17.35 -4.34 40.58
CA ILE A 13 -16.04 -4.48 39.89
C ILE A 13 -16.21 -4.33 38.37
N VAL A 14 -17.25 -4.91 37.78
CA VAL A 14 -17.57 -4.79 36.36
C VAL A 14 -18.02 -3.37 36.01
N SER A 15 -18.83 -2.73 36.88
CA SER A 15 -19.25 -1.33 36.71
C SER A 15 -18.12 -0.32 36.91
N TYR A 16 -17.14 -0.59 37.78
CA TYR A 16 -15.99 0.31 38.03
C TYR A 16 -14.95 0.27 36.86
N ARG A 17 -14.90 -0.84 36.08
CA ARG A 17 -14.02 -0.94 34.92
C ARG A 17 -14.53 -0.17 33.69
N LYS A 18 -15.83 0.15 33.59
CA LYS A 18 -16.44 0.80 32.41
C LYS A 18 -16.16 2.32 32.30
N THR A 19 -15.57 2.97 33.31
CA THR A 19 -15.58 4.45 33.40
C THR A 19 -14.33 5.16 32.90
N GLU A 20 -13.33 4.48 32.34
CA GLU A 20 -12.04 5.13 32.07
C GLU A 20 -11.51 5.04 30.61
N ILE A 21 -12.37 4.78 29.62
CA ILE A 21 -11.94 4.74 28.21
C ILE A 21 -11.17 6.01 27.84
N TRP A 22 -11.66 7.17 28.23
CA TRP A 22 -11.06 8.47 27.96
C TRP A 22 -9.68 8.68 28.60
N LYS A 23 -9.36 7.96 29.67
CA LYS A 23 -8.04 8.01 30.32
C LYS A 23 -7.05 7.00 29.71
N THR A 24 -7.55 5.98 29.01
CA THR A 24 -6.73 4.90 28.46
C THR A 24 -6.45 5.05 26.97
N VAL A 25 -7.29 5.80 26.26
CA VAL A 25 -7.14 6.08 24.82
C VAL A 25 -5.85 6.87 24.54
N ASP A 26 -5.23 6.58 23.40
CA ASP A 26 -4.02 7.26 22.93
C ASP A 26 -4.33 8.64 22.34
N TRP A 27 -4.34 9.67 23.18
CA TRP A 27 -4.65 11.05 22.79
C TRP A 27 -3.73 11.61 21.73
N LEU A 28 -2.44 11.18 21.71
CA LEU A 28 -1.50 11.66 20.70
C LEU A 28 -1.96 11.26 19.30
N THR A 29 -2.41 10.03 19.12
CA THR A 29 -2.96 9.57 17.83
C THR A 29 -4.23 10.33 17.45
N ILE A 30 -5.11 10.63 18.41
CA ILE A 30 -6.31 11.44 18.16
C ILE A 30 -5.94 12.85 17.72
N ILE A 31 -4.98 13.49 18.38
CA ILE A 31 -4.51 14.83 18.00
C ILE A 31 -3.94 14.82 16.56
N LEU A 32 -3.09 13.85 16.23
CA LEU A 32 -2.55 13.70 14.88
C LEU A 32 -3.66 13.50 13.84
N TYR A 33 -4.67 12.67 14.14
CA TYR A 33 -5.84 12.50 13.29
C TYR A 33 -6.58 13.84 13.05
N VAL A 34 -6.90 14.57 14.12
CA VAL A 34 -7.61 15.85 14.02
C VAL A 34 -6.81 16.86 13.21
N VAL A 35 -5.50 16.97 13.46
CA VAL A 35 -4.62 17.89 12.71
C VAL A 35 -4.61 17.53 11.23
N LEU A 36 -4.48 16.25 10.87
CA LEU A 36 -4.50 15.80 9.48
C LEU A 36 -5.85 16.05 8.80
N VAL A 37 -6.97 15.75 9.46
CA VAL A 37 -8.32 15.99 8.92
C VAL A 37 -8.57 17.48 8.70
N VAL A 38 -8.17 18.34 9.64
CA VAL A 38 -8.32 19.80 9.50
C VAL A 38 -7.41 20.34 8.39
N ALA A 39 -6.14 19.91 8.35
CA ALA A 39 -5.23 20.31 7.27
C ALA A 39 -5.73 19.85 5.89
N GLY A 40 -6.28 18.62 5.81
CA GLY A 40 -6.92 18.11 4.61
C GLY A 40 -8.11 18.94 4.16
N TRP A 41 -8.96 19.36 5.10
CA TRP A 41 -10.08 20.25 4.78
C TRP A 41 -9.61 21.61 4.21
N PHE A 42 -8.57 22.23 4.78
CA PHE A 42 -7.99 23.44 4.21
C PHE A 42 -7.46 23.21 2.79
N SER A 43 -6.84 22.06 2.54
CA SER A 43 -6.34 21.71 1.20
C SER A 43 -7.50 21.50 0.21
N ILE A 44 -8.63 20.90 0.64
CA ILE A 44 -9.84 20.77 -0.18
C ILE A 44 -10.44 22.14 -0.47
N CYS A 45 -10.42 23.08 0.48
CA CYS A 45 -10.84 24.46 0.22
C CYS A 45 -10.01 25.09 -0.88
N GLY A 46 -8.66 24.95 -0.85
CA GLY A 46 -7.77 25.46 -1.89
C GLY A 46 -8.02 24.82 -3.26
N ALA A 47 -8.17 23.49 -3.29
CA ALA A 47 -8.42 22.73 -4.51
C ALA A 47 -9.78 23.03 -5.17
N SER A 48 -10.79 23.40 -4.38
CA SER A 48 -12.17 23.60 -4.84
C SER A 48 -12.56 25.05 -5.01
N TYR A 49 -11.65 26.01 -4.71
CA TYR A 49 -11.94 27.43 -4.77
C TYR A 49 -12.07 27.92 -6.22
N GLU A 50 -13.20 28.57 -6.54
CA GLU A 50 -13.45 29.24 -7.82
C GLU A 50 -13.60 30.75 -7.58
N PHE A 51 -13.13 31.57 -8.56
CA PHE A 51 -13.05 33.02 -8.42
C PHE A 51 -14.40 33.70 -8.16
N ASP A 52 -15.53 33.12 -8.57
CA ASP A 52 -16.85 33.78 -8.59
C ASP A 52 -17.96 33.10 -7.78
N ASN A 53 -17.71 31.94 -7.14
CA ASN A 53 -18.84 31.21 -6.53
C ASN A 53 -18.47 30.44 -5.27
N VAL A 54 -19.42 30.47 -4.33
CA VAL A 54 -19.68 29.57 -3.23
C VAL A 54 -18.85 29.85 -1.98
N GLY A 55 -19.51 30.25 -0.93
CA GLY A 55 -18.92 30.35 0.40
C GLY A 55 -18.33 28.99 0.82
N LEU A 56 -17.15 29.00 1.44
CA LEU A 56 -16.41 27.82 1.91
C LEU A 56 -17.25 26.87 2.78
N PHE A 57 -18.36 27.35 3.31
CA PHE A 57 -19.29 26.62 4.18
C PHE A 57 -20.56 26.19 3.48
N ASP A 58 -20.74 26.44 2.18
CA ASP A 58 -21.94 26.04 1.46
C ASP A 58 -21.98 24.50 1.32
N PRO A 59 -23.04 23.84 1.85
CA PRO A 59 -23.19 22.39 1.78
C PRO A 59 -23.27 21.83 0.35
N SER A 60 -23.60 22.64 -0.64
CA SER A 60 -23.62 22.23 -2.05
C SER A 60 -22.22 22.13 -2.65
N GLY A 61 -21.24 22.81 -2.06
CA GLY A 61 -19.83 22.76 -2.45
C GLY A 61 -19.08 21.57 -1.85
N ARG A 62 -17.94 21.21 -2.45
CA ARG A 62 -17.07 20.13 -1.94
C ARG A 62 -16.52 20.43 -0.53
N PRO A 63 -16.05 21.66 -0.18
CA PRO A 63 -15.59 21.96 1.17
C PRO A 63 -16.69 21.83 2.24
N GLY A 64 -17.91 22.33 1.95
CA GLY A 64 -19.03 22.22 2.88
C GLY A 64 -19.54 20.79 3.03
N SER A 65 -19.60 20.02 1.94
CA SER A 65 -19.90 18.58 2.00
C SER A 65 -18.87 17.84 2.84
N GLN A 66 -17.58 18.16 2.74
CA GLN A 66 -16.53 17.54 3.56
C GLN A 66 -16.70 17.88 5.05
N LEU A 67 -17.09 19.12 5.41
CA LEU A 67 -17.42 19.47 6.79
C LEU A 67 -18.56 18.62 7.35
N MET A 68 -19.59 18.36 6.55
CA MET A 68 -20.68 17.46 6.94
C MET A 68 -20.13 16.04 7.22
N TRP A 69 -19.28 15.50 6.34
CA TRP A 69 -18.66 14.18 6.55
C TRP A 69 -17.75 14.15 7.79
N MET A 70 -17.01 15.24 8.06
CA MET A 70 -16.21 15.40 9.28
C MET A 70 -17.10 15.38 10.53
N GLY A 71 -18.21 16.12 10.52
CA GLY A 71 -19.19 16.11 11.62
C GLY A 71 -19.77 14.73 11.88
N LEU A 72 -20.17 14.02 10.83
CA LEU A 72 -20.65 12.64 10.92
C LEU A 72 -19.57 11.67 11.41
N SER A 73 -18.30 11.91 11.04
CA SER A 73 -17.15 11.13 11.54
C SER A 73 -16.98 11.27 13.05
N VAL A 74 -17.24 12.44 13.64
CA VAL A 74 -17.20 12.62 15.11
C VAL A 74 -18.25 11.74 15.79
N GLY A 75 -19.48 11.69 15.25
CA GLY A 75 -20.51 10.77 15.74
C GLY A 75 -20.09 9.29 15.63
N LEU A 76 -19.51 8.92 14.49
CA LEU A 76 -19.00 7.58 14.25
C LEU A 76 -17.88 7.20 15.24
N ILE A 77 -16.94 8.11 15.50
CA ILE A 77 -15.86 7.95 16.50
C ILE A 77 -16.45 7.65 17.88
N PHE A 78 -17.45 8.45 18.29
CA PHE A 78 -18.13 8.24 19.55
C PHE A 78 -18.76 6.85 19.65
N VAL A 79 -19.47 6.42 18.62
CA VAL A 79 -20.05 5.07 18.57
C VAL A 79 -19.00 3.98 18.66
N LEU A 80 -17.90 4.08 17.88
CA LEU A 80 -16.82 3.08 17.87
C LEU A 80 -16.12 2.96 19.23
N LEU A 81 -15.90 4.09 19.92
CA LEU A 81 -15.28 4.09 21.23
C LEU A 81 -16.21 3.54 22.34
N MET A 82 -17.54 3.66 22.17
CA MET A 82 -18.51 3.09 23.11
C MET A 82 -18.71 1.58 22.97
N LEU A 83 -18.42 1.00 21.81
CA LEU A 83 -18.48 -0.44 21.59
C LEU A 83 -17.42 -1.15 22.43
N GLU A 84 -17.74 -2.33 22.92
CA GLU A 84 -16.78 -3.18 23.65
C GLU A 84 -15.74 -3.76 22.68
N SER A 85 -14.49 -3.87 23.13
CA SER A 85 -13.41 -4.42 22.28
C SER A 85 -13.68 -5.87 21.85
N GLU A 86 -14.39 -6.63 22.68
CA GLU A 86 -14.79 -8.01 22.39
C GLU A 86 -15.78 -8.10 21.21
N PHE A 87 -16.58 -7.05 20.99
CA PHE A 87 -17.47 -6.99 19.83
C PHE A 87 -16.70 -7.19 18.51
N PHE A 88 -15.58 -6.51 18.34
CA PHE A 88 -14.78 -6.59 17.13
C PHE A 88 -14.14 -7.98 16.96
N ASP A 89 -13.73 -8.63 18.05
CA ASP A 89 -13.19 -9.97 18.00
C ASP A 89 -14.31 -11.00 17.69
N VAL A 90 -15.44 -10.96 18.39
CA VAL A 90 -16.55 -11.92 18.19
C VAL A 90 -17.11 -11.84 16.79
N PHE A 91 -17.42 -10.64 16.30
CA PHE A 91 -18.10 -10.42 15.03
C PHE A 91 -17.14 -10.25 13.83
N ALA A 92 -15.83 -10.42 13.98
CA ALA A 92 -14.83 -10.22 12.92
C ALA A 92 -15.19 -10.94 11.61
N TYR A 93 -15.51 -12.23 11.67
CA TYR A 93 -15.87 -13.02 10.47
C TYR A 93 -17.24 -12.65 9.91
N LEU A 94 -18.21 -12.27 10.74
CA LEU A 94 -19.51 -11.83 10.28
C LEU A 94 -19.42 -10.49 9.55
N ILE A 95 -18.65 -9.56 10.09
CA ILE A 95 -18.36 -8.26 9.47
C ILE A 95 -17.66 -8.50 8.12
N TYR A 96 -16.63 -9.35 8.09
CA TYR A 96 -15.92 -9.70 6.86
C TYR A 96 -16.86 -10.30 5.81
N ALA A 97 -17.66 -11.32 6.18
CA ALA A 97 -18.62 -11.95 5.27
C ALA A 97 -19.63 -10.94 4.73
N GLY A 98 -20.14 -10.05 5.57
CA GLY A 98 -21.04 -8.97 5.16
C GLY A 98 -20.43 -8.06 4.11
N PHE A 99 -19.17 -7.64 4.27
CA PHE A 99 -18.50 -6.81 3.26
C PHE A 99 -18.13 -7.58 1.99
N ILE A 100 -17.82 -8.88 2.07
CA ILE A 100 -17.66 -9.71 0.86
C ILE A 100 -18.97 -9.79 0.07
N VAL A 101 -20.08 -10.05 0.73
CA VAL A 101 -21.40 -10.04 0.08
C VAL A 101 -21.69 -8.67 -0.53
N LEU A 102 -21.39 -7.59 0.18
CA LEU A 102 -21.58 -6.23 -0.33
C LEU A 102 -20.68 -5.94 -1.55
N LEU A 103 -19.40 -6.38 -1.54
CA LEU A 103 -18.52 -6.26 -2.69
C LEU A 103 -19.06 -7.05 -3.90
N ILE A 104 -19.53 -8.26 -3.70
CA ILE A 104 -20.12 -9.06 -4.78
C ILE A 104 -21.41 -8.39 -5.30
N ALA A 105 -22.27 -7.93 -4.41
CA ALA A 105 -23.49 -7.21 -4.79
C ALA A 105 -23.17 -5.94 -5.61
N THR A 106 -22.09 -5.24 -5.26
CA THR A 106 -21.68 -4.03 -5.98
C THR A 106 -21.32 -4.32 -7.43
N ILE A 107 -20.73 -5.48 -7.76
CA ILE A 107 -20.41 -5.86 -9.15
C ILE A 107 -21.65 -5.81 -10.04
N PHE A 108 -22.81 -6.20 -9.51
CA PHE A 108 -24.07 -6.31 -10.26
C PHE A 108 -24.96 -5.08 -10.15
N LEU A 109 -24.92 -4.36 -9.02
CA LEU A 109 -25.85 -3.27 -8.70
C LEU A 109 -25.26 -1.87 -8.96
N ALA A 110 -23.93 -1.73 -9.00
CA ALA A 110 -23.32 -0.43 -9.16
C ALA A 110 -23.41 0.08 -10.61
N PRO A 111 -23.76 1.35 -10.82
CA PRO A 111 -23.66 1.97 -12.14
C PRO A 111 -22.17 2.08 -12.56
N ASN A 112 -21.94 2.08 -13.86
CA ASN A 112 -20.60 2.35 -14.38
C ASN A 112 -20.28 3.84 -14.19
N ILE A 113 -19.29 4.13 -13.34
CA ILE A 113 -18.80 5.49 -13.09
C ILE A 113 -17.32 5.52 -13.45
N LYS A 114 -16.95 6.28 -14.46
CA LYS A 114 -15.56 6.40 -14.95
C LYS A 114 -14.88 5.05 -15.25
N GLY A 115 -15.63 4.08 -15.77
CA GLY A 115 -15.11 2.77 -16.12
C GLY A 115 -15.13 1.74 -14.98
N SER A 116 -15.54 2.08 -13.75
CA SER A 116 -15.61 1.15 -12.63
C SER A 116 -17.03 0.94 -12.12
N HIS A 117 -17.31 -0.24 -11.58
CA HIS A 117 -18.56 -0.64 -10.91
C HIS A 117 -18.37 -0.73 -9.39
N SER A 118 -17.77 0.30 -8.77
CA SER A 118 -17.32 0.28 -7.37
C SER A 118 -18.17 1.15 -6.43
N TRP A 119 -19.10 1.96 -6.96
CA TRP A 119 -19.87 2.92 -6.19
C TRP A 119 -21.33 2.53 -6.04
N LEU A 120 -21.78 2.31 -4.81
CA LEU A 120 -23.19 2.20 -4.49
C LEU A 120 -23.78 3.61 -4.34
N VAL A 121 -24.76 3.93 -5.18
CA VAL A 121 -25.48 5.22 -5.14
C VAL A 121 -26.78 5.05 -4.35
N LEU A 122 -26.81 5.62 -3.14
CA LEU A 122 -27.96 5.60 -2.24
C LEU A 122 -28.54 7.01 -2.11
N GLY A 123 -29.27 7.44 -3.13
CA GLY A 123 -29.76 8.82 -3.21
C GLY A 123 -28.61 9.83 -3.34
N PRO A 124 -28.46 10.81 -2.42
CA PRO A 124 -27.39 11.79 -2.46
C PRO A 124 -26.04 11.23 -1.98
N VAL A 125 -26.03 10.07 -1.32
CA VAL A 125 -24.83 9.46 -0.74
C VAL A 125 -24.25 8.43 -1.70
N ARG A 126 -22.96 8.54 -1.98
CA ARG A 126 -22.17 7.55 -2.72
C ARG A 126 -21.27 6.83 -1.74
N LEU A 127 -21.36 5.52 -1.70
CA LEU A 127 -20.59 4.68 -0.81
C LEU A 127 -19.72 3.72 -1.64
N GLN A 128 -18.45 3.65 -1.32
CA GLN A 128 -17.48 2.74 -1.94
C GLN A 128 -17.18 1.59 -0.98
N PRO A 129 -17.75 0.39 -1.17
CA PRO A 129 -17.58 -0.72 -0.24
C PRO A 129 -16.13 -1.17 -0.06
N ALA A 130 -15.29 -0.99 -1.09
CA ALA A 130 -13.87 -1.31 -1.05
C ALA A 130 -13.12 -0.58 0.08
N GLU A 131 -13.52 0.67 0.40
CA GLU A 131 -12.92 1.44 1.50
C GLU A 131 -13.16 0.80 2.87
N PHE A 132 -14.33 0.22 3.05
CA PHE A 132 -14.71 -0.46 4.30
C PHE A 132 -14.23 -1.91 4.36
N ALA A 133 -14.13 -2.59 3.25
CA ALA A 133 -13.64 -3.97 3.22
C ALA A 133 -12.21 -4.11 3.77
N LYS A 134 -11.39 -3.05 3.73
CA LYS A 134 -10.04 -3.02 4.30
C LYS A 134 -10.02 -3.31 5.82
N PHE A 135 -10.86 -2.61 6.60
CA PHE A 135 -10.92 -2.86 8.03
C PHE A 135 -11.53 -4.22 8.36
N ALA A 136 -12.53 -4.66 7.59
CA ALA A 136 -13.14 -5.97 7.76
C ALA A 136 -12.13 -7.11 7.52
N THR A 137 -11.31 -6.97 6.48
CA THR A 137 -10.21 -7.92 6.20
C THR A 137 -9.17 -7.91 7.32
N ALA A 138 -8.78 -6.72 7.82
CA ALA A 138 -7.86 -6.61 8.95
C ALA A 138 -8.38 -7.31 10.20
N LEU A 139 -9.68 -7.18 10.52
CA LEU A 139 -10.33 -7.89 11.63
C LEU A 139 -10.32 -9.41 11.42
N ALA A 140 -10.70 -9.89 10.22
CA ALA A 140 -10.76 -11.32 9.92
C ALA A 140 -9.37 -11.98 10.00
N VAL A 141 -8.35 -11.34 9.44
CA VAL A 141 -6.96 -11.81 9.51
C VAL A 141 -6.47 -11.81 10.95
N ALA A 142 -6.72 -10.76 11.71
CA ALA A 142 -6.36 -10.67 13.13
C ALA A 142 -7.03 -11.79 13.95
N LYS A 143 -8.30 -12.07 13.69
CA LYS A 143 -9.05 -13.16 14.32
C LYS A 143 -8.47 -14.54 14.00
N LEU A 144 -8.14 -14.79 12.73
CA LEU A 144 -7.54 -16.06 12.30
C LEU A 144 -6.18 -16.26 12.98
N MET A 145 -5.34 -15.23 12.99
CA MET A 145 -4.00 -15.30 13.58
C MET A 145 -4.00 -15.37 15.11
N ASN A 146 -5.10 -14.96 15.76
CA ASN A 146 -5.28 -15.08 17.20
C ASN A 146 -5.73 -16.49 17.66
N THR A 147 -5.98 -17.42 16.74
CA THR A 147 -6.39 -18.78 17.07
C THR A 147 -5.27 -19.53 17.80
N TYR A 148 -5.63 -20.28 18.85
CA TYR A 148 -4.65 -21.04 19.63
C TYR A 148 -3.81 -21.99 18.77
N GLY A 149 -2.50 -21.95 18.95
CA GLY A 149 -1.55 -22.78 18.19
C GLY A 149 -1.33 -22.32 16.73
N PHE A 150 -1.85 -21.17 16.32
CA PHE A 150 -1.63 -20.63 14.98
C PHE A 150 -0.14 -20.34 14.77
N LYS A 151 0.39 -20.82 13.64
CA LYS A 151 1.75 -20.49 13.17
C LYS A 151 1.69 -20.18 11.69
N LEU A 152 2.16 -19.02 11.31
CA LEU A 152 2.19 -18.55 9.91
C LEU A 152 3.11 -19.41 9.02
N THR A 153 4.11 -20.08 9.62
CA THR A 153 5.04 -20.98 8.92
C THR A 153 4.39 -22.28 8.44
N VAL A 154 3.19 -22.62 8.95
CA VAL A 154 2.44 -23.79 8.48
C VAL A 154 1.75 -23.44 7.17
N PRO A 155 1.99 -24.18 6.06
CA PRO A 155 1.44 -23.84 4.74
C PRO A 155 -0.09 -23.67 4.72
N LYS A 156 -0.82 -24.54 5.43
CA LYS A 156 -2.28 -24.46 5.54
C LYS A 156 -2.75 -23.12 6.14
N ASN A 157 -2.09 -22.69 7.20
CA ASN A 157 -2.41 -21.44 7.87
C ASN A 157 -2.05 -20.22 7.00
N PHE A 158 -0.91 -20.30 6.32
CA PHE A 158 -0.48 -19.24 5.39
C PHE A 158 -1.46 -19.08 4.24
N ILE A 159 -1.88 -20.20 3.60
CA ILE A 159 -2.89 -20.18 2.54
C ILE A 159 -4.22 -19.62 3.06
N ALA A 160 -4.65 -19.99 4.26
CA ALA A 160 -5.87 -19.48 4.86
C ALA A 160 -5.83 -17.94 5.07
N VAL A 161 -4.68 -17.38 5.52
CA VAL A 161 -4.51 -15.93 5.62
C VAL A 161 -4.52 -15.27 4.24
N LEU A 162 -3.78 -15.83 3.28
CA LEU A 162 -3.77 -15.33 1.92
C LEU A 162 -5.16 -15.35 1.29
N SER A 163 -5.97 -16.38 1.51
CA SER A 163 -7.34 -16.44 0.98
C SER A 163 -8.22 -15.32 1.54
N LEU A 164 -8.07 -14.97 2.84
CA LEU A 164 -8.79 -13.82 3.41
C LEU A 164 -8.35 -12.48 2.82
N ILE A 165 -7.09 -12.34 2.41
CA ILE A 165 -6.58 -11.10 1.81
C ILE A 165 -6.95 -11.02 0.32
N PHE A 166 -6.78 -12.13 -0.43
CA PHE A 166 -7.00 -12.12 -1.87
C PHE A 166 -8.47 -12.17 -2.28
N LEU A 167 -9.37 -12.73 -1.45
CA LEU A 167 -10.78 -12.81 -1.80
C LEU A 167 -11.41 -11.40 -2.03
N PRO A 168 -11.33 -10.43 -1.09
CA PRO A 168 -11.82 -9.08 -1.36
C PRO A 168 -11.04 -8.39 -2.48
N MET A 169 -9.72 -8.61 -2.59
CA MET A 169 -8.90 -8.06 -3.67
C MET A 169 -9.42 -8.49 -5.05
N ILE A 170 -9.73 -9.78 -5.23
CA ILE A 170 -10.30 -10.31 -6.48
C ILE A 170 -11.68 -9.70 -6.75
N CYS A 171 -12.55 -9.60 -5.74
CA CYS A 171 -13.85 -8.95 -5.91
C CYS A 171 -13.71 -7.49 -6.38
N ILE A 172 -12.74 -6.74 -5.85
CA ILE A 172 -12.48 -5.35 -6.22
C ILE A 172 -11.88 -5.27 -7.65
N LEU A 173 -10.99 -6.19 -8.03
CA LEU A 173 -10.48 -6.27 -9.40
C LEU A 173 -11.61 -6.55 -10.41
N LEU A 174 -12.58 -7.41 -10.07
CA LEU A 174 -13.75 -7.66 -10.91
C LEU A 174 -14.67 -6.42 -11.04
N GLN A 175 -14.58 -5.46 -10.11
CA GLN A 175 -15.24 -4.14 -10.21
C GLN A 175 -14.48 -3.15 -11.10
N GLN A 176 -13.32 -3.56 -11.67
CA GLN A 176 -12.40 -2.72 -12.44
C GLN A 176 -11.79 -1.56 -11.61
N GLU A 177 -11.59 -1.79 -10.31
CA GLU A 177 -11.01 -0.83 -9.36
C GLU A 177 -9.60 -1.29 -8.93
N THR A 178 -8.61 -1.08 -9.79
CA THR A 178 -7.25 -1.57 -9.54
C THR A 178 -6.56 -0.87 -8.38
N GLY A 179 -6.85 0.41 -8.17
CA GLY A 179 -6.25 1.21 -7.09
C GLY A 179 -6.55 0.64 -5.71
N SER A 180 -7.83 0.47 -5.40
CA SER A 180 -8.27 -0.09 -4.12
C SER A 180 -7.81 -1.54 -3.91
N ALA A 181 -7.70 -2.33 -4.99
CA ALA A 181 -7.20 -3.70 -4.92
C ALA A 181 -5.72 -3.77 -4.52
N LEU A 182 -4.87 -2.88 -5.08
CA LEU A 182 -3.44 -2.85 -4.76
C LEU A 182 -3.15 -2.56 -3.28
N VAL A 183 -4.04 -1.87 -2.58
CA VAL A 183 -3.88 -1.59 -1.15
C VAL A 183 -3.80 -2.87 -0.32
N TYR A 184 -4.40 -3.97 -0.78
CA TYR A 184 -4.32 -5.26 -0.08
C TYR A 184 -2.90 -5.84 -0.04
N LEU A 185 -1.99 -5.40 -0.91
CA LEU A 185 -0.58 -5.74 -0.81
C LEU A 185 0.09 -5.17 0.45
N ALA A 186 -0.49 -4.14 1.06
CA ALA A 186 -0.02 -3.62 2.34
C ALA A 186 -0.02 -4.68 3.46
N PHE A 187 -0.94 -5.65 3.40
CA PHE A 187 -0.99 -6.74 4.40
C PHE A 187 0.27 -7.59 4.41
N PHE A 188 1.04 -7.66 3.33
CA PHE A 188 2.32 -8.38 3.31
C PHE A 188 3.36 -7.76 4.26
N LEU A 189 3.30 -6.44 4.51
CA LEU A 189 4.16 -5.78 5.50
C LEU A 189 3.81 -6.27 6.92
N MET A 190 2.52 -6.36 7.24
CA MET A 190 2.05 -6.93 8.50
C MET A 190 2.43 -8.41 8.64
N LEU A 191 2.25 -9.22 7.58
CA LEU A 191 2.61 -10.64 7.58
C LEU A 191 4.12 -10.84 7.78
N TYR A 192 4.96 -9.99 7.20
CA TYR A 192 6.40 -10.00 7.43
C TYR A 192 6.73 -9.76 8.89
N ARG A 193 6.09 -8.78 9.53
CA ARG A 193 6.27 -8.51 10.96
C ARG A 193 5.83 -9.69 11.84
N GLU A 194 4.80 -10.42 11.45
CA GLU A 194 4.27 -11.59 12.18
C GLU A 194 4.98 -12.90 11.83
N GLY A 195 6.10 -12.86 11.10
CA GLY A 195 6.98 -14.00 10.88
C GLY A 195 6.87 -14.68 9.51
N MET A 196 6.29 -14.01 8.51
CA MET A 196 6.39 -14.44 7.13
C MET A 196 7.86 -14.39 6.66
N SER A 197 8.24 -15.33 5.81
CA SER A 197 9.59 -15.34 5.24
C SER A 197 9.92 -14.03 4.51
N GLY A 198 11.07 -13.43 4.83
CA GLY A 198 11.57 -12.24 4.16
C GLY A 198 11.80 -12.41 2.66
N TYR A 199 12.00 -13.63 2.19
CA TYR A 199 12.13 -13.94 0.77
C TYR A 199 10.89 -13.56 -0.04
N ILE A 200 9.67 -13.73 0.54
CA ILE A 200 8.41 -13.38 -0.13
C ILE A 200 8.33 -11.86 -0.34
N LEU A 201 8.63 -11.09 0.71
CA LEU A 201 8.63 -9.63 0.62
C LEU A 201 9.72 -9.13 -0.34
N LEU A 202 10.94 -9.69 -0.23
CA LEU A 202 12.05 -9.39 -1.13
C LEU A 202 11.67 -9.68 -2.58
N SER A 203 11.08 -10.85 -2.88
CA SER A 203 10.65 -11.20 -4.24
C SER A 203 9.62 -10.22 -4.79
N GLY A 204 8.66 -9.74 -3.96
CA GLY A 204 7.70 -8.73 -4.36
C GLY A 204 8.36 -7.39 -4.70
N VAL A 205 9.30 -6.91 -3.87
CA VAL A 205 10.06 -5.68 -4.14
C VAL A 205 10.93 -5.83 -5.39
N CYS A 206 11.63 -6.97 -5.52
CA CYS A 206 12.46 -7.25 -6.70
C CYS A 206 11.62 -7.31 -7.98
N ALA A 207 10.43 -7.90 -7.93
CA ALA A 207 9.54 -7.95 -9.10
C ALA A 207 9.21 -6.53 -9.62
N VAL A 208 8.89 -5.60 -8.72
CA VAL A 208 8.65 -4.19 -9.11
C VAL A 208 9.90 -3.55 -9.70
N VAL A 209 11.07 -3.73 -9.05
CA VAL A 209 12.34 -3.16 -9.52
C VAL A 209 12.72 -3.74 -10.87
N PHE A 210 12.58 -5.05 -11.07
CA PHE A 210 12.91 -5.72 -12.33
C PHE A 210 11.97 -5.29 -13.45
N PHE A 211 10.67 -5.19 -13.17
CA PHE A 211 9.68 -4.68 -14.11
C PHE A 211 10.03 -3.27 -14.59
N VAL A 212 10.23 -2.36 -13.63
CA VAL A 212 10.56 -0.95 -13.93
C VAL A 212 11.87 -0.85 -14.73
N THR A 213 12.91 -1.61 -14.32
CA THR A 213 14.23 -1.56 -14.98
C THR A 213 14.16 -2.15 -16.38
N SER A 214 13.48 -3.29 -16.56
CA SER A 214 13.30 -3.93 -17.88
C SER A 214 12.61 -2.97 -18.85
N MET A 215 11.49 -2.38 -18.43
CA MET A 215 10.70 -1.47 -19.27
C MET A 215 11.43 -0.17 -19.58
N LYS A 216 12.04 0.46 -18.56
CA LYS A 216 12.68 1.79 -18.73
C LYS A 216 13.87 1.77 -19.69
N PHE A 217 14.58 0.65 -19.79
CA PHE A 217 15.77 0.52 -20.61
C PHE A 217 15.57 -0.48 -21.77
N SER A 218 14.32 -0.73 -22.19
CA SER A 218 13.98 -1.61 -23.31
C SER A 218 14.48 -1.07 -24.65
N ASP A 219 14.40 0.26 -24.84
CA ASP A 219 14.74 0.91 -26.12
C ASP A 219 16.25 1.12 -26.33
N VAL A 220 17.04 1.00 -25.25
CA VAL A 220 18.48 1.11 -25.31
C VAL A 220 19.08 -0.27 -25.49
N THR A 221 19.84 -0.49 -26.57
CA THR A 221 20.43 -1.80 -26.89
C THR A 221 21.95 -1.74 -26.87
N VAL A 222 22.58 -2.84 -26.46
CA VAL A 222 24.02 -3.11 -26.61
C VAL A 222 24.16 -4.38 -27.46
N GLY A 223 24.61 -4.23 -28.71
CA GLY A 223 24.49 -5.28 -29.71
C GLY A 223 23.01 -5.56 -30.02
N ASP A 224 22.60 -6.81 -29.91
CA ASP A 224 21.20 -7.24 -30.13
C ASP A 224 20.40 -7.35 -28.82
N THR A 225 21.01 -7.02 -27.65
CA THR A 225 20.42 -7.20 -26.32
C THR A 225 19.95 -5.88 -25.72
N ALA A 226 18.74 -5.84 -25.18
CA ALA A 226 18.22 -4.68 -24.43
C ALA A 226 19.03 -4.46 -23.15
N VAL A 227 19.42 -3.21 -22.87
CA VAL A 227 20.15 -2.84 -21.65
C VAL A 227 19.31 -3.18 -20.40
N GLY A 228 17.99 -3.09 -20.47
CA GLY A 228 17.08 -3.49 -19.40
C GLY A 228 17.30 -4.94 -18.94
N GLU A 229 17.42 -5.88 -19.89
CA GLU A 229 17.68 -7.30 -19.57
C GLU A 229 19.04 -7.51 -18.91
N LEU A 230 20.08 -6.81 -19.37
CA LEU A 230 21.42 -6.90 -18.80
C LEU A 230 21.47 -6.34 -17.38
N LEU A 231 20.79 -5.23 -17.13
CA LEU A 231 20.70 -4.63 -15.80
C LEU A 231 19.95 -5.55 -14.84
N VAL A 232 18.80 -6.08 -15.24
CA VAL A 232 18.01 -7.00 -14.39
C VAL A 232 18.80 -8.28 -14.10
N SER A 233 19.45 -8.89 -15.11
CA SER A 233 20.29 -10.06 -14.90
C SER A 233 21.45 -9.79 -13.94
N SER A 234 22.08 -8.62 -14.05
CA SER A 234 23.13 -8.18 -13.12
C SER A 234 22.59 -8.00 -11.70
N LEU A 235 21.38 -7.43 -11.55
CA LEU A 235 20.73 -7.28 -10.26
C LEU A 235 20.37 -8.65 -9.64
N ILE A 236 19.89 -9.60 -10.43
CA ILE A 236 19.60 -10.97 -9.97
C ILE A 236 20.88 -11.61 -9.40
N LEU A 237 22.00 -11.52 -10.12
CA LEU A 237 23.29 -12.05 -9.65
C LEU A 237 23.77 -11.34 -8.39
N LEU A 238 23.68 -10.02 -8.34
CA LEU A 238 24.07 -9.22 -7.18
C LEU A 238 23.25 -9.61 -5.94
N ILE A 239 21.94 -9.71 -6.07
CA ILE A 239 21.05 -10.09 -4.95
C ILE A 239 21.33 -11.54 -4.53
N THR A 240 21.58 -12.44 -5.48
CA THR A 240 21.98 -13.83 -5.20
C THR A 240 23.26 -13.88 -4.35
N VAL A 241 24.29 -13.10 -4.69
CA VAL A 241 25.52 -12.98 -3.92
C VAL A 241 25.26 -12.41 -2.51
N ILE A 242 24.46 -11.35 -2.41
CA ILE A 242 24.09 -10.75 -1.12
C ILE A 242 23.35 -11.76 -0.24
N LEU A 243 22.41 -12.52 -0.78
CA LEU A 243 21.68 -13.54 -0.03
C LEU A 243 22.59 -14.65 0.49
N ILE A 244 23.56 -15.11 -0.32
CA ILE A 244 24.56 -16.09 0.12
C ILE A 244 25.41 -15.54 1.26
N GLN A 245 25.83 -14.27 1.15
CA GLN A 245 26.61 -13.61 2.19
C GLN A 245 25.84 -13.47 3.51
N ILE A 246 24.55 -13.12 3.45
CA ILE A 246 23.72 -12.95 4.65
C ILE A 246 23.42 -14.30 5.30
N GLU A 247 23.00 -15.29 4.51
CA GLU A 247 22.49 -16.57 5.02
C GLU A 247 23.59 -17.54 5.44
N ARG A 248 24.72 -17.56 4.72
CA ARG A 248 25.75 -18.60 4.86
C ARG A 248 27.17 -18.09 5.05
N LYS A 249 27.44 -16.84 4.71
CA LYS A 249 28.80 -16.26 4.70
C LYS A 249 29.82 -17.13 3.93
N ASP A 250 29.33 -17.80 2.85
CA ASP A 250 30.14 -18.72 2.05
C ASP A 250 30.92 -17.93 0.98
N THR A 251 32.11 -17.47 1.35
CA THR A 251 33.00 -16.71 0.47
C THR A 251 33.46 -17.52 -0.76
N ARG A 252 33.54 -18.85 -0.65
CA ARG A 252 33.93 -19.70 -1.80
C ARG A 252 32.85 -19.76 -2.85
N ALA A 253 31.58 -19.92 -2.41
CA ALA A 253 30.45 -19.88 -3.33
C ALA A 253 30.37 -18.55 -4.05
N ILE A 254 30.58 -17.43 -3.35
CA ILE A 254 30.59 -16.09 -3.92
C ILE A 254 31.71 -15.93 -4.95
N GLN A 255 32.95 -16.39 -4.64
CA GLN A 255 34.07 -16.33 -5.58
C GLN A 255 33.79 -17.13 -6.86
N VAL A 256 33.18 -18.31 -6.76
CA VAL A 256 32.79 -19.12 -7.92
C VAL A 256 31.77 -18.39 -8.78
N ILE A 257 30.74 -17.80 -8.17
CA ILE A 257 29.67 -17.07 -8.89
C ILE A 257 30.26 -15.84 -9.59
N LEU A 258 31.04 -15.04 -8.89
CA LEU A 258 31.69 -13.85 -9.48
C LEU A 258 32.71 -14.23 -10.56
N GLY A 259 33.44 -15.35 -10.36
CA GLY A 259 34.35 -15.88 -11.36
C GLY A 259 33.63 -16.36 -12.62
N THR A 260 32.57 -17.12 -12.49
CA THR A 260 31.76 -17.56 -13.65
C THR A 260 31.13 -16.39 -14.40
N ALA A 261 30.57 -15.41 -13.70
CA ALA A 261 30.04 -14.19 -14.31
C ALA A 261 31.15 -13.39 -15.04
N GLY A 262 32.31 -13.21 -14.39
CA GLY A 262 33.45 -12.50 -14.99
C GLY A 262 34.01 -13.19 -16.23
N VAL A 263 34.18 -14.52 -16.21
CA VAL A 263 34.65 -15.30 -17.36
C VAL A 263 33.62 -15.22 -18.51
N ALA A 264 32.32 -15.32 -18.21
CA ALA A 264 31.26 -15.22 -19.21
C ALA A 264 31.22 -13.82 -19.85
N CYS A 265 31.34 -12.74 -19.06
CA CYS A 265 31.42 -11.36 -19.57
C CYS A 265 32.65 -11.14 -20.46
N LEU A 266 33.83 -11.58 -20.03
CA LEU A 266 35.07 -11.46 -20.81
C LEU A 266 35.00 -12.30 -22.09
N GLY A 267 34.49 -13.52 -22.00
CA GLY A 267 34.26 -14.40 -23.15
C GLY A 267 33.28 -13.82 -24.17
N GLY A 268 32.16 -13.27 -23.71
CA GLY A 268 31.18 -12.58 -24.54
C GLY A 268 31.78 -11.34 -25.21
N TYR A 269 32.55 -10.53 -24.46
CA TYR A 269 33.25 -9.38 -25.02
C TYR A 269 34.29 -9.79 -26.07
N ALA A 270 35.08 -10.82 -25.84
CA ALA A 270 36.02 -11.33 -26.82
C ALA A 270 35.33 -11.90 -28.08
N ALA A 271 34.21 -12.60 -27.90
CA ALA A 271 33.43 -13.14 -29.00
C ALA A 271 32.78 -12.04 -29.87
N SER A 272 32.43 -10.89 -29.28
CA SER A 272 31.82 -9.76 -30.00
C SER A 272 32.72 -9.14 -31.07
N PHE A 273 34.02 -9.40 -31.01
CA PHE A 273 34.96 -8.99 -32.09
C PHE A 273 34.86 -9.88 -33.36
N PHE A 274 34.28 -11.07 -33.25
CA PHE A 274 34.24 -12.05 -34.30
C PHE A 274 32.82 -12.30 -34.86
N MET A 275 31.79 -12.12 -34.01
CA MET A 275 30.40 -12.35 -34.38
C MET A 275 29.46 -11.46 -33.56
N PRO A 276 28.24 -11.17 -34.02
CA PRO A 276 27.21 -10.55 -33.21
C PRO A 276 26.89 -11.48 -32.03
N VAL A 277 26.99 -10.96 -30.81
CA VAL A 277 26.79 -11.72 -29.57
C VAL A 277 25.50 -11.22 -28.90
N ASP A 278 24.59 -12.14 -28.65
CA ASP A 278 23.44 -11.89 -27.77
C ASP A 278 23.86 -12.10 -26.31
N TYR A 279 24.06 -10.99 -25.61
CA TYR A 279 24.43 -11.00 -24.20
C TYR A 279 23.28 -11.49 -23.28
N SER A 280 22.03 -11.50 -23.75
CA SER A 280 20.89 -12.07 -23.04
C SER A 280 21.07 -13.57 -22.85
N LEU A 281 21.45 -14.30 -23.92
CA LEU A 281 21.75 -15.74 -23.85
C LEU A 281 22.89 -16.06 -22.89
N ILE A 282 23.94 -15.21 -22.87
CA ILE A 282 25.06 -15.38 -21.93
C ILE A 282 24.60 -15.21 -20.51
N SER A 283 23.79 -14.18 -20.22
CA SER A 283 23.30 -13.89 -18.87
C SER A 283 22.37 -15.00 -18.36
N ILE A 284 21.49 -15.54 -19.23
CA ILE A 284 20.66 -16.71 -18.93
C ILE A 284 21.55 -17.90 -18.55
N GLY A 285 22.55 -18.20 -19.41
CA GLY A 285 23.48 -19.31 -19.18
C GLY A 285 24.20 -19.19 -17.84
N VAL A 286 24.67 -18.00 -17.47
CA VAL A 286 25.32 -17.74 -16.18
C VAL A 286 24.34 -17.97 -15.02
N ILE A 287 23.12 -17.44 -15.07
CA ILE A 287 22.13 -17.61 -14.00
C ILE A 287 21.74 -19.06 -13.84
N LEU A 288 21.56 -19.81 -14.94
CA LEU A 288 21.28 -21.24 -14.91
C LEU A 288 22.45 -22.04 -14.30
N LEU A 289 23.69 -21.75 -14.68
CA LEU A 289 24.87 -22.38 -14.10
C LEU A 289 25.00 -22.09 -12.59
N VAL A 290 24.76 -20.85 -12.19
CA VAL A 290 24.73 -20.44 -10.77
C VAL A 290 23.63 -21.19 -10.03
N ALA A 291 22.43 -21.30 -10.58
CA ALA A 291 21.35 -22.04 -9.96
C ALA A 291 21.68 -23.53 -9.81
N CYS A 292 22.23 -24.16 -10.83
CA CYS A 292 22.70 -25.56 -10.77
C CYS A 292 23.78 -25.74 -9.70
N TYR A 293 24.76 -24.82 -9.62
CA TYR A 293 25.81 -24.84 -8.61
C TYR A 293 25.24 -24.70 -7.20
N LEU A 294 24.27 -23.80 -6.99
CA LEU A 294 23.60 -23.64 -5.69
C LEU A 294 22.80 -24.91 -5.29
N VAL A 295 22.12 -25.53 -6.22
CA VAL A 295 21.45 -26.82 -5.98
C VAL A 295 22.46 -27.91 -5.60
N PHE A 296 23.60 -27.98 -6.30
CA PHE A 296 24.69 -28.89 -5.95
C PHE A 296 25.22 -28.63 -4.54
N LEU A 297 25.47 -27.38 -4.16
CA LEU A 297 25.89 -27.01 -2.80
C LEU A 297 24.83 -27.36 -1.75
N SER A 298 23.56 -27.23 -2.09
CA SER A 298 22.45 -27.62 -1.21
C SER A 298 22.49 -29.10 -0.87
N VAL A 299 22.65 -29.95 -1.89
CA VAL A 299 22.73 -31.41 -1.71
C VAL A 299 23.99 -31.79 -0.92
N ARG A 300 25.14 -31.22 -1.30
CA ARG A 300 26.43 -31.50 -0.66
C ARG A 300 26.46 -31.09 0.81
N ASN A 301 25.90 -29.94 1.16
CA ASN A 301 25.99 -29.37 2.49
C ASN A 301 24.70 -29.57 3.34
N TRP A 302 23.69 -30.31 2.81
CA TRP A 302 22.38 -30.50 3.44
C TRP A 302 21.73 -29.18 3.87
N ALA A 303 21.81 -28.15 3.03
CA ALA A 303 21.45 -26.78 3.36
C ALA A 303 20.37 -26.20 2.43
N TRP A 304 19.11 -26.26 2.84
CA TRP A 304 17.94 -25.80 2.07
C TRP A 304 17.97 -24.34 1.62
N HIS A 305 18.73 -23.49 2.31
CA HIS A 305 18.85 -22.05 1.96
C HIS A 305 19.40 -21.85 0.54
N TYR A 306 20.34 -22.71 0.08
CA TYR A 306 20.84 -22.62 -1.30
C TYR A 306 19.76 -22.94 -2.34
N VAL A 307 18.82 -23.86 -2.04
CA VAL A 307 17.66 -24.12 -2.92
C VAL A 307 16.75 -22.90 -2.98
N LEU A 308 16.45 -22.26 -1.84
CA LEU A 308 15.61 -21.06 -1.83
C LEU A 308 16.23 -19.93 -2.65
N ILE A 309 17.55 -19.73 -2.56
CA ILE A 309 18.25 -18.73 -3.36
C ILE A 309 18.24 -19.10 -4.85
N ALA A 310 18.42 -20.38 -5.18
CA ALA A 310 18.32 -20.85 -6.57
C ALA A 310 16.92 -20.64 -7.14
N VAL A 311 15.87 -20.98 -6.36
CA VAL A 311 14.47 -20.74 -6.75
C VAL A 311 14.18 -19.24 -6.94
N PHE A 312 14.73 -18.39 -6.06
CA PHE A 312 14.64 -16.93 -6.24
C PHE A 312 15.30 -16.50 -7.55
N ALA A 313 16.52 -16.94 -7.85
CA ALA A 313 17.22 -16.55 -9.07
C ALA A 313 16.50 -17.02 -10.34
N LEU A 314 16.04 -18.28 -10.38
CA LEU A 314 15.29 -18.84 -11.50
C LEU A 314 13.90 -18.18 -11.66
N GLY A 315 13.21 -17.95 -10.54
CA GLY A 315 11.92 -17.27 -10.55
C GLY A 315 12.03 -15.82 -11.02
N SER A 316 13.09 -15.12 -10.63
CA SER A 316 13.39 -13.76 -11.09
C SER A 316 13.71 -13.72 -12.58
N LEU A 317 14.46 -14.71 -13.07
CA LEU A 317 14.75 -14.85 -14.50
C LEU A 317 13.46 -15.11 -15.31
N ALA A 318 12.63 -16.05 -14.85
CA ALA A 318 11.34 -16.35 -15.50
C ALA A 318 10.41 -15.12 -15.47
N PHE A 319 10.39 -14.37 -14.37
CA PHE A 319 9.63 -13.14 -14.27
C PHE A 319 10.10 -12.10 -15.28
N MET A 320 11.41 -11.87 -15.41
CA MET A 320 11.97 -10.91 -16.37
C MET A 320 11.47 -11.17 -17.79
N TYR A 321 11.51 -12.43 -18.23
CA TYR A 321 11.01 -12.79 -19.58
C TYR A 321 9.48 -12.80 -19.70
N SER A 322 8.75 -12.87 -18.57
CA SER A 322 7.30 -12.73 -18.59
C SER A 322 6.83 -11.29 -18.67
N VAL A 323 7.70 -10.32 -18.39
CA VAL A 323 7.34 -8.88 -18.35
C VAL A 323 6.75 -8.42 -19.67
N ASP A 324 7.42 -8.71 -20.79
CA ASP A 324 6.95 -8.29 -22.12
C ASP A 324 5.60 -8.91 -22.46
N TYR A 325 5.42 -10.20 -22.16
CA TYR A 325 4.15 -10.88 -22.37
C TYR A 325 3.03 -10.29 -21.50
N VAL A 326 3.30 -10.05 -20.21
CA VAL A 326 2.32 -9.45 -19.31
C VAL A 326 1.95 -8.04 -19.78
N PHE A 327 2.95 -7.28 -20.23
CA PHE A 327 2.75 -5.90 -20.64
C PHE A 327 1.95 -5.80 -21.95
N THR A 328 2.25 -6.64 -22.96
CA THR A 328 1.63 -6.58 -24.29
C THR A 328 0.30 -7.30 -24.37
N ASP A 329 0.17 -8.47 -23.73
CA ASP A 329 -0.96 -9.38 -23.93
C ASP A 329 -1.99 -9.38 -22.78
N ILE A 330 -1.58 -8.99 -21.56
CA ILE A 330 -2.46 -9.02 -20.37
C ILE A 330 -2.97 -7.63 -20.01
N LEU A 331 -2.10 -6.60 -20.07
CA LEU A 331 -2.49 -5.24 -19.69
C LEU A 331 -3.33 -4.58 -20.79
N GLU A 332 -4.40 -3.91 -20.37
CA GLU A 332 -5.23 -3.12 -21.29
C GLU A 332 -4.45 -1.89 -21.82
N PRO A 333 -4.75 -1.40 -23.04
CA PRO A 333 -4.00 -0.30 -23.67
C PRO A 333 -3.88 0.95 -22.78
N HIS A 334 -4.93 1.31 -22.03
CA HIS A 334 -4.89 2.45 -21.13
C HIS A 334 -3.95 2.21 -19.93
N GLN A 335 -3.81 0.98 -19.44
CA GLN A 335 -2.87 0.63 -18.38
C GLN A 335 -1.42 0.66 -18.88
N GLN A 336 -1.19 0.20 -20.11
CA GLN A 336 0.12 0.29 -20.75
C GLN A 336 0.60 1.74 -20.89
N ILE A 337 -0.29 2.64 -21.35
CA ILE A 337 0.02 4.07 -21.51
C ILE A 337 0.36 4.67 -20.14
N ARG A 338 -0.42 4.40 -19.08
CA ARG A 338 -0.13 4.87 -17.73
C ARG A 338 1.26 4.48 -17.22
N ILE A 339 1.66 3.24 -17.49
CA ILE A 339 2.99 2.73 -17.09
C ILE A 339 4.08 3.41 -17.91
N LYS A 340 3.95 3.47 -19.25
CA LYS A 340 4.93 4.12 -20.13
C LYS A 340 5.15 5.58 -19.78
N VAL A 341 4.06 6.31 -19.54
CA VAL A 341 4.10 7.71 -19.13
C VAL A 341 4.80 7.89 -17.79
N SER A 342 4.50 7.05 -16.81
CA SER A 342 5.16 7.12 -15.49
C SER A 342 6.65 6.84 -15.54
N LEU A 343 7.08 6.01 -16.49
CA LEU A 343 8.50 5.70 -16.73
C LEU A 343 9.20 6.75 -17.61
N GLY A 344 8.45 7.71 -18.18
CA GLY A 344 8.95 8.73 -19.09
C GLY A 344 9.35 8.17 -20.47
N LEU A 345 8.71 7.06 -20.90
CA LEU A 345 8.92 6.42 -22.20
C LEU A 345 8.00 7.00 -23.28
N GLU A 346 6.88 7.56 -22.87
CA GLU A 346 5.88 8.14 -23.78
C GLU A 346 5.33 9.42 -23.16
N ASP A 347 5.18 10.45 -24.00
CA ASP A 347 4.51 11.68 -23.61
C ASP A 347 3.02 11.55 -23.95
N ASP A 348 2.16 11.62 -22.96
CA ASP A 348 0.72 11.71 -23.16
C ASP A 348 0.24 13.11 -22.75
N PRO A 349 0.17 14.05 -23.69
CA PRO A 349 -0.16 15.44 -23.39
C PRO A 349 -1.66 15.68 -23.08
N SER A 350 -2.51 14.66 -23.25
CA SER A 350 -3.97 14.80 -23.10
C SER A 350 -4.59 13.83 -22.09
N GLY A 351 -3.82 12.84 -21.59
CA GLY A 351 -4.30 11.80 -20.65
C GLY A 351 -3.61 11.82 -19.28
N ASP A 352 -3.29 10.65 -18.77
CA ASP A 352 -2.69 10.49 -17.43
C ASP A 352 -1.31 11.15 -17.29
N GLY A 353 -0.55 11.27 -18.39
CA GLY A 353 0.70 12.02 -18.40
C GLY A 353 0.52 13.51 -18.18
N TYR A 354 -0.55 14.08 -18.70
CA TYR A 354 -0.93 15.46 -18.45
C TYR A 354 -1.15 15.69 -16.93
N ASN A 355 -1.88 14.80 -16.27
CA ASN A 355 -2.18 14.91 -14.83
C ASN A 355 -0.91 14.98 -13.98
N VAL A 356 0.04 14.07 -14.23
CA VAL A 356 1.31 14.01 -13.51
C VAL A 356 2.18 15.24 -13.81
N ASN A 357 2.27 15.65 -15.06
CA ASN A 357 3.06 16.82 -15.45
C ASN A 357 2.50 18.10 -14.83
N GLN A 358 1.17 18.30 -14.88
CA GLN A 358 0.52 19.44 -14.24
C GLN A 358 0.68 19.42 -12.72
N SER A 359 0.61 18.24 -12.10
CA SER A 359 0.88 18.09 -10.67
C SER A 359 2.31 18.51 -10.30
N LYS A 360 3.32 18.09 -11.06
CA LYS A 360 4.72 18.49 -10.86
C LYS A 360 4.92 20.00 -11.05
N ILE A 361 4.27 20.58 -12.06
CA ILE A 361 4.30 22.03 -12.31
C ILE A 361 3.67 22.77 -11.12
N ALA A 362 2.51 22.32 -10.64
CA ALA A 362 1.84 22.91 -9.50
C ALA A 362 2.74 22.89 -8.24
N ILE A 363 3.28 21.70 -7.87
CA ILE A 363 4.18 21.55 -6.73
C ILE A 363 5.43 22.44 -6.89
N GLY A 364 6.08 22.41 -8.07
CA GLY A 364 7.29 23.20 -8.34
C GLY A 364 7.03 24.69 -8.28
N SER A 365 5.83 25.14 -8.68
CA SER A 365 5.45 26.56 -8.65
C SER A 365 5.28 27.12 -7.24
N GLY A 366 5.10 26.28 -6.21
CA GLY A 366 4.99 26.72 -4.82
C GLY A 366 6.32 27.13 -4.17
N GLY A 367 7.47 26.71 -4.72
CA GLY A 367 8.77 27.05 -4.15
C GLY A 367 8.93 26.58 -2.69
N LEU A 368 9.64 27.37 -1.87
CA LEU A 368 9.90 27.00 -0.46
C LEU A 368 8.70 27.25 0.45
N THR A 369 8.03 28.40 0.33
CA THR A 369 7.01 28.87 1.28
C THR A 369 5.58 28.78 0.75
N GLY A 370 5.41 28.42 -0.53
CA GLY A 370 4.12 28.39 -1.19
C GLY A 370 3.64 29.76 -1.66
N LYS A 371 2.55 29.75 -2.43
CA LYS A 371 1.86 30.96 -2.92
C LYS A 371 0.90 31.56 -1.89
N GLY A 372 0.66 30.84 -0.79
CA GLY A 372 -0.32 31.20 0.24
C GLY A 372 -1.67 30.52 0.02
N PHE A 373 -2.43 30.42 1.11
CA PHE A 373 -3.75 29.79 1.14
C PHE A 373 -4.70 30.50 0.15
N LEU A 374 -5.42 29.75 -0.65
CA LEU A 374 -6.30 30.21 -1.72
C LEU A 374 -5.60 31.06 -2.81
N ASN A 375 -4.29 30.97 -2.96
CA ASN A 375 -3.53 31.71 -3.96
C ASN A 375 -2.85 30.82 -5.01
N GLY A 376 -3.15 29.51 -5.02
CA GLY A 376 -2.68 28.59 -6.03
C GLY A 376 -3.21 28.97 -7.42
N THR A 377 -2.35 29.14 -8.40
CA THR A 377 -2.75 29.51 -9.77
C THR A 377 -3.10 28.29 -10.60
N GLN A 378 -2.32 27.20 -10.49
CA GLN A 378 -2.56 25.96 -11.22
C GLN A 378 -3.81 25.25 -10.70
N THR A 379 -3.96 25.21 -9.38
CA THR A 379 -5.10 24.57 -8.71
C THR A 379 -6.40 25.34 -8.95
N LYS A 380 -6.41 26.69 -8.91
CA LYS A 380 -7.60 27.50 -9.21
C LYS A 380 -8.08 27.37 -10.64
N LEU A 381 -7.17 27.26 -11.60
CA LEU A 381 -7.50 27.10 -13.02
C LEU A 381 -7.86 25.66 -13.38
N LYS A 382 -7.85 24.75 -12.40
CA LYS A 382 -8.18 23.31 -12.56
C LYS A 382 -7.35 22.63 -13.65
N TYR A 383 -6.08 23.03 -13.79
CA TYR A 383 -5.17 22.38 -14.73
C TYR A 383 -4.81 20.94 -14.30
N VAL A 384 -4.91 20.63 -13.00
CA VAL A 384 -4.72 19.26 -12.49
C VAL A 384 -6.09 18.59 -12.35
N PRO A 385 -6.45 17.62 -13.20
CA PRO A 385 -7.68 16.87 -13.01
C PRO A 385 -7.68 16.12 -11.68
N GLU A 386 -8.87 15.95 -11.07
CA GLU A 386 -9.04 15.25 -9.78
C GLU A 386 -8.12 15.76 -8.66
N GLN A 387 -7.83 17.08 -8.67
CA GLN A 387 -6.92 17.73 -7.71
C GLN A 387 -7.43 17.70 -6.26
N ASP A 388 -8.70 17.52 -6.02
CA ASP A 388 -9.31 17.47 -4.69
C ASP A 388 -9.47 16.04 -4.16
N THR A 389 -9.27 15.03 -5.00
CA THR A 389 -9.29 13.61 -4.64
C THR A 389 -7.89 13.02 -4.67
N ASP A 390 -7.45 12.49 -5.80
CA ASP A 390 -6.22 11.71 -5.91
C ASP A 390 -4.96 12.55 -5.94
N PHE A 391 -5.04 13.78 -6.45
CA PHE A 391 -3.92 14.71 -6.58
C PHE A 391 -3.93 15.84 -5.53
N ILE A 392 -4.63 15.67 -4.39
CA ILE A 392 -4.76 16.73 -3.38
C ILE A 392 -3.41 17.27 -2.88
N PHE A 393 -2.37 16.45 -2.86
CA PHE A 393 -1.04 16.85 -2.41
C PHE A 393 -0.40 17.90 -3.32
N CYS A 394 -0.80 18.02 -4.60
CA CYS A 394 -0.31 19.09 -5.47
C CYS A 394 -0.79 20.47 -4.98
N THR A 395 -2.02 20.56 -4.43
CA THR A 395 -2.54 21.79 -3.82
C THR A 395 -1.72 22.17 -2.58
N VAL A 396 -1.37 21.20 -1.74
CA VAL A 396 -0.47 21.43 -0.59
C VAL A 396 0.87 21.99 -1.08
N GLY A 397 1.46 21.36 -2.12
CA GLY A 397 2.75 21.79 -2.69
C GLY A 397 2.69 23.20 -3.28
N GLU A 398 1.61 23.55 -3.98
CA GLU A 398 1.45 24.89 -4.58
C GLU A 398 1.19 25.98 -3.55
N GLU A 399 0.25 25.75 -2.61
CA GLU A 399 -0.18 26.76 -1.65
C GLU A 399 0.77 26.92 -0.47
N GLN A 400 1.33 25.84 0.04
CA GLN A 400 2.15 25.81 1.25
C GLN A 400 3.64 25.56 0.96
N GLY A 401 3.99 25.27 -0.29
CA GLY A 401 5.36 25.06 -0.74
C GLY A 401 6.03 23.84 -0.15
N PHE A 402 7.35 23.79 -0.26
CA PHE A 402 8.18 22.69 0.24
C PHE A 402 8.03 22.49 1.75
N ILE A 403 7.95 23.59 2.52
CA ILE A 403 7.81 23.53 3.99
C ILE A 403 6.49 22.87 4.38
N GLY A 404 5.38 23.28 3.77
CA GLY A 404 4.06 22.69 4.04
C GLY A 404 3.96 21.24 3.60
N ALA A 405 4.44 20.93 2.39
CA ALA A 405 4.50 19.56 1.89
C ALA A 405 5.32 18.63 2.80
N SER A 406 6.50 19.11 3.25
CA SER A 406 7.35 18.36 4.20
C SER A 406 6.67 18.17 5.55
N ALA A 407 5.98 19.22 6.07
CA ALA A 407 5.25 19.13 7.34
C ALA A 407 4.14 18.06 7.26
N VAL A 408 3.36 18.00 6.17
CA VAL A 408 2.33 16.98 5.96
C VAL A 408 2.94 15.58 5.92
N LEU A 409 4.04 15.37 5.19
CA LEU A 409 4.74 14.08 5.16
C LEU A 409 5.27 13.67 6.53
N LEU A 410 5.82 14.60 7.31
CA LEU A 410 6.28 14.34 8.67
C LEU A 410 5.12 13.98 9.60
N LEU A 411 3.97 14.66 9.50
CA LEU A 411 2.77 14.33 10.29
C LEU A 411 2.27 12.92 10.00
N PHE A 412 2.22 12.50 8.73
CA PHE A 412 1.90 11.12 8.37
C PHE A 412 2.96 10.14 8.87
N GLY A 413 4.24 10.47 8.73
CA GLY A 413 5.34 9.67 9.28
C GLY A 413 5.21 9.47 10.79
N PHE A 414 4.91 10.54 11.53
CA PHE A 414 4.65 10.46 12.98
C PHE A 414 3.42 9.62 13.30
N LEU A 415 2.33 9.76 12.54
CA LEU A 415 1.14 8.92 12.72
C LEU A 415 1.47 7.44 12.54
N ILE A 416 2.14 7.07 11.43
CA ILE A 416 2.49 5.67 11.14
C ILE A 416 3.45 5.11 12.20
N LEU A 417 4.50 5.86 12.57
CA LEU A 417 5.41 5.45 13.64
C LEU A 417 4.68 5.28 14.98
N ARG A 418 3.74 6.19 15.30
CA ARG A 418 2.93 6.07 16.51
C ARG A 418 2.06 4.82 16.48
N LEU A 419 1.42 4.51 15.35
CA LEU A 419 0.64 3.28 15.19
C LEU A 419 1.48 2.03 15.39
N ILE A 420 2.71 1.99 14.87
CA ILE A 420 3.66 0.89 15.10
C ILE A 420 3.99 0.77 16.59
N VAL A 421 4.31 1.85 17.27
CA VAL A 421 4.61 1.84 18.71
C VAL A 421 3.40 1.36 19.51
N VAL A 422 2.20 1.79 19.14
CA VAL A 422 0.95 1.35 19.78
C VAL A 422 0.68 -0.13 19.48
N ALA A 423 0.98 -0.62 18.28
CA ALA A 423 0.85 -2.04 17.92
C ALA A 423 1.85 -2.93 18.68
N GLU A 424 3.11 -2.49 18.83
CA GLU A 424 4.14 -3.24 19.58
C GLU A 424 3.79 -3.42 21.05
N ARG A 425 3.12 -2.47 21.65
CA ARG A 425 2.75 -2.57 23.10
C ARG A 425 1.56 -3.50 23.37
N GLN A 426 0.89 -4.05 22.31
CA GLN A 426 -0.27 -4.93 22.51
C GLN A 426 0.15 -6.31 23.00
N SER A 427 -0.51 -6.79 24.06
CA SER A 427 -0.32 -8.14 24.59
C SER A 427 -1.11 -9.19 23.80
N SER A 428 -2.25 -8.82 23.22
CA SER A 428 -3.09 -9.70 22.39
C SER A 428 -2.60 -9.74 20.95
N THR A 429 -2.46 -10.95 20.38
CA THR A 429 -2.14 -11.13 18.96
C THR A 429 -3.18 -10.48 18.07
N PHE A 430 -4.47 -10.57 18.41
CA PHE A 430 -5.55 -9.91 17.67
C PHE A 430 -5.32 -8.40 17.54
N ASN A 431 -5.10 -7.71 18.67
CA ASN A 431 -4.91 -6.26 18.67
C ASN A 431 -3.63 -5.87 17.93
N ARG A 432 -2.55 -6.64 18.09
CA ARG A 432 -1.26 -6.38 17.45
C ARG A 432 -1.36 -6.53 15.92
N VAL A 433 -1.90 -7.64 15.43
CA VAL A 433 -2.07 -7.90 13.99
C VAL A 433 -2.97 -6.84 13.36
N TYR A 434 -4.09 -6.49 14.02
CA TYR A 434 -4.95 -5.42 13.55
C TYR A 434 -4.21 -4.07 13.47
N GLY A 435 -3.46 -3.71 14.51
CA GLY A 435 -2.68 -2.47 14.56
C GLY A 435 -1.62 -2.38 13.46
N TYR A 436 -0.89 -3.47 13.19
CA TYR A 436 0.05 -3.53 12.07
C TYR A 436 -0.64 -3.47 10.71
N SER A 437 -1.82 -4.07 10.58
CA SER A 437 -2.62 -3.95 9.35
C SER A 437 -3.00 -2.48 9.09
N VAL A 438 -3.44 -1.77 10.14
CA VAL A 438 -3.75 -0.32 10.06
C VAL A 438 -2.53 0.48 9.63
N ALA A 439 -1.40 0.31 10.31
CA ALA A 439 -0.16 1.02 9.99
C ALA A 439 0.32 0.75 8.57
N SER A 440 0.25 -0.51 8.11
CA SER A 440 0.63 -0.93 6.76
C SER A 440 -0.27 -0.32 5.68
N ILE A 441 -1.59 -0.28 5.90
CA ILE A 441 -2.55 0.34 4.98
C ILE A 441 -2.28 1.84 4.86
N PHE A 442 -2.09 2.56 5.98
CA PHE A 442 -1.76 3.99 5.95
C PHE A 442 -0.44 4.27 5.23
N PHE A 443 0.59 3.46 5.51
CA PHE A 443 1.88 3.58 4.83
C PHE A 443 1.75 3.38 3.31
N PHE A 444 1.00 2.36 2.88
CA PHE A 444 0.82 2.06 1.47
C PHE A 444 0.07 3.19 0.74
N HIS A 445 -1.02 3.70 1.33
CA HIS A 445 -1.75 4.83 0.77
C HIS A 445 -0.87 6.08 0.63
N LEU A 446 -0.09 6.40 1.67
CA LEU A 446 0.84 7.53 1.64
C LEU A 446 1.89 7.35 0.53
N ALA A 447 2.58 6.20 0.52
CA ALA A 447 3.67 5.93 -0.42
C ALA A 447 3.20 5.98 -1.88
N ILE A 448 2.07 5.35 -2.19
CA ILE A 448 1.55 5.33 -3.56
C ILE A 448 0.98 6.69 -3.98
N ASN A 449 0.22 7.38 -3.10
CA ASN A 449 -0.34 8.69 -3.45
C ASN A 449 0.77 9.71 -3.73
N ILE A 450 1.77 9.80 -2.84
CA ILE A 450 2.91 10.71 -3.04
C ILE A 450 3.73 10.29 -4.26
N GLY A 451 3.96 8.99 -4.45
CA GLY A 451 4.64 8.45 -5.63
C GLY A 451 3.93 8.85 -6.93
N MET A 452 2.61 8.75 -6.98
CA MET A 452 1.78 9.11 -8.12
C MET A 452 1.85 10.61 -8.43
N VAL A 453 1.66 11.45 -7.42
CA VAL A 453 1.66 12.92 -7.56
C VAL A 453 3.04 13.44 -7.99
N THR A 454 4.12 12.80 -7.56
CA THR A 454 5.50 13.14 -7.95
C THR A 454 5.97 12.44 -9.23
N GLY A 455 5.18 11.49 -9.76
CA GLY A 455 5.50 10.74 -10.97
C GLY A 455 6.52 9.63 -10.75
N LEU A 456 6.68 9.13 -9.51
CA LEU A 456 7.51 7.95 -9.19
C LEU A 456 6.76 6.64 -9.39
N THR A 457 5.42 6.67 -9.33
CA THR A 457 4.56 5.53 -9.57
C THR A 457 3.48 5.91 -10.60
N PRO A 458 2.93 4.94 -11.35
CA PRO A 458 1.84 5.21 -12.28
C PRO A 458 0.59 5.76 -11.57
N VAL A 459 -0.24 6.47 -12.33
CA VAL A 459 -1.52 7.00 -11.82
C VAL A 459 -2.49 5.83 -11.61
N ILE A 460 -2.82 5.58 -10.34
CA ILE A 460 -3.64 4.42 -9.95
C ILE A 460 -4.97 4.87 -9.31
N GLY A 461 -5.08 6.15 -8.89
CA GLY A 461 -6.29 6.67 -8.26
C GLY A 461 -6.46 6.20 -6.81
N ILE A 462 -5.45 6.41 -5.96
CA ILE A 462 -5.47 6.06 -4.53
C ILE A 462 -5.53 7.35 -3.70
N PRO A 463 -6.57 7.55 -2.85
CA PRO A 463 -6.70 8.76 -2.07
C PRO A 463 -5.67 8.85 -0.94
N LEU A 464 -5.26 10.07 -0.60
CA LEU A 464 -4.44 10.34 0.57
C LEU A 464 -5.34 10.32 1.83
N PRO A 465 -5.06 9.45 2.83
CA PRO A 465 -5.89 9.33 4.02
C PRO A 465 -6.12 10.68 4.71
N PHE A 466 -7.36 10.99 5.08
CA PHE A 466 -7.79 12.21 5.77
C PHE A 466 -7.66 13.52 4.97
N PHE A 467 -6.87 13.57 3.90
CA PHE A 467 -6.65 14.75 3.07
C PHE A 467 -7.57 14.79 1.84
N SER A 468 -7.71 13.67 1.13
CA SER A 468 -8.53 13.60 -0.07
C SER A 468 -10.00 13.81 0.23
N TYR A 469 -10.68 14.53 -0.67
CA TYR A 469 -12.13 14.67 -0.61
C TYR A 469 -12.84 13.33 -0.78
N GLY A 470 -13.78 13.03 0.12
CA GLY A 470 -14.62 11.85 0.00
C GLY A 470 -15.14 11.33 1.33
N GLY A 471 -16.46 11.22 1.47
CA GLY A 471 -17.10 10.72 2.70
C GLY A 471 -16.74 9.27 3.00
N SER A 472 -16.80 8.38 1.98
CA SER A 472 -16.49 6.95 2.16
C SER A 472 -15.03 6.72 2.55
N SER A 473 -14.10 7.44 1.94
CA SER A 473 -12.67 7.37 2.26
C SER A 473 -12.41 7.86 3.69
N LEU A 474 -12.92 9.04 4.06
CA LEU A 474 -12.78 9.57 5.41
C LEU A 474 -13.33 8.60 6.46
N TRP A 475 -14.53 8.04 6.22
CA TRP A 475 -15.15 7.07 7.14
C TRP A 475 -14.37 5.76 7.21
N GLY A 476 -13.93 5.23 6.06
CA GLY A 476 -13.14 4.00 6.01
C GLY A 476 -11.87 4.10 6.85
N PHE A 477 -11.10 5.19 6.68
CA PHE A 477 -9.88 5.43 7.47
C PHE A 477 -10.17 5.76 8.93
N THR A 478 -11.27 6.47 9.22
CA THR A 478 -11.68 6.75 10.59
C THR A 478 -12.06 5.46 11.31
N ILE A 479 -12.85 4.58 10.70
CA ILE A 479 -13.20 3.28 11.27
C ILE A 479 -11.95 2.45 11.52
N LEU A 480 -11.08 2.35 10.53
CA LEU A 480 -9.84 1.60 10.61
C LEU A 480 -8.98 2.04 11.81
N LEU A 481 -8.83 3.36 12.00
CA LEU A 481 -8.04 3.94 13.07
C LEU A 481 -8.71 3.80 14.45
N PHE A 482 -9.99 4.14 14.55
CA PHE A 482 -10.67 4.20 15.86
C PHE A 482 -11.04 2.82 16.41
N ILE A 483 -11.24 1.81 15.58
CA ILE A 483 -11.28 0.41 16.07
C ILE A 483 -9.94 0.07 16.74
N PHE A 484 -8.81 0.42 16.12
CA PHE A 484 -7.50 0.17 16.74
C PHE A 484 -7.32 0.89 18.06
N LEU A 485 -7.71 2.17 18.15
CA LEU A 485 -7.65 2.93 19.39
C LEU A 485 -8.56 2.34 20.48
N ARG A 486 -9.73 1.81 20.12
CA ARG A 486 -10.60 1.11 21.07
C ARG A 486 -9.99 -0.20 21.56
N LEU A 487 -9.36 -0.97 20.65
CA LEU A 487 -8.62 -2.18 21.01
C LEU A 487 -7.43 -1.88 21.95
N ASP A 488 -6.70 -0.78 21.70
CA ASP A 488 -5.60 -0.34 22.55
C ASP A 488 -6.08 0.09 23.94
N ALA A 489 -7.18 0.84 24.02
CA ALA A 489 -7.76 1.27 25.28
C ALA A 489 -8.14 0.09 26.18
N SER A 490 -8.60 -1.03 25.61
CA SER A 490 -8.97 -2.24 26.35
C SER A 490 -7.77 -3.04 26.91
N ARG A 491 -6.54 -2.70 26.51
CA ARG A 491 -5.33 -3.37 27.01
C ARG A 491 -5.18 -3.30 28.53
N ARG A 492 -5.63 -2.21 29.14
CA ARG A 492 -5.56 -2.00 30.60
C ARG A 492 -6.75 -2.62 31.34
N GLU A 493 -7.75 -3.10 30.62
CA GLU A 493 -8.92 -3.76 31.19
C GLU A 493 -8.67 -5.27 31.46
N ARG A 494 -7.62 -5.83 30.87
CA ARG A 494 -7.13 -7.21 31.08
C ARG A 494 -5.93 -7.20 32.03
#